data_17ee01985bd3061c95a181d06d53f293
#
_entry.id   17ee01985bd3061c95a181d06d53f293
#
_cell.length_a   1.000
_cell.length_b   1.000
_cell.length_c   1.000
_cell.angle_alpha   90.00
_cell.angle_beta   90.00
_cell.angle_gamma   90.00
#
_symmetry.space_group_name_H-M   'P 1'
#
loop_
_entity.id
_entity.type
_entity.pdbx_description
1 polymer ?
#
loop_
_entity_poly.entity_id
_entity_poly.type
_entity_poly.pdbx_seq_one_letter_code
_entity_poly.pdbx_strand_id
1 'polypeptide(L)'
;MIHLHDKTFEPFISAEEIDFAIANIAKQMDDDFFDDIPVFIGVLNGSFMVLSDLMKHYRGMCEVNFVKMSSYEGTQTTNNVVELIGLNQSLEGRTVVIVEDIVDTGNTVEKLKAILKGHAIKHLKIATLFLKPDVYAKDIKIDYVGIRIPNKFIVGFGLDYNGLGRNLIDVYQLAE
;
A
#
# COMPACT_ATOMS: atom_id res chain seq x y z
N MET A 1 9.11 5.24 -23.26
CA MET A 1 8.51 3.90 -23.31
C MET A 1 9.48 2.88 -22.76
N ILE A 2 8.98 1.87 -22.07
CA ILE A 2 9.77 0.75 -21.56
C ILE A 2 9.14 -0.57 -22.01
N HIS A 3 9.95 -1.64 -22.09
CA HIS A 3 9.48 -2.97 -22.44
C HIS A 3 9.73 -3.90 -21.25
N LEU A 4 8.68 -4.58 -20.78
CA LEU A 4 8.75 -5.60 -19.76
C LEU A 4 8.09 -6.88 -20.31
N HIS A 5 8.89 -7.94 -20.46
CA HIS A 5 8.45 -9.19 -21.08
C HIS A 5 7.84 -8.96 -22.48
N ASP A 6 6.57 -9.29 -22.65
CA ASP A 6 5.80 -9.20 -23.89
C ASP A 6 4.99 -7.90 -24.04
N LYS A 7 5.15 -6.94 -23.11
CA LYS A 7 4.35 -5.72 -23.08
C LYS A 7 5.21 -4.45 -23.14
N THR A 8 4.61 -3.42 -23.74
CA THR A 8 5.15 -2.05 -23.80
C THR A 8 4.37 -1.16 -22.86
N PHE A 9 5.08 -0.29 -22.16
CA PHE A 9 4.53 0.67 -21.23
C PHE A 9 5.01 2.07 -21.58
N GLU A 10 4.14 3.05 -21.38
CA GLU A 10 4.42 4.47 -21.59
C GLU A 10 4.42 5.24 -20.27
N PRO A 11 5.14 6.37 -20.16
CA PRO A 11 5.14 7.19 -18.95
C PRO A 11 3.73 7.61 -18.57
N PHE A 12 3.42 7.58 -17.26
CA PHE A 12 2.10 7.91 -16.75
C PHE A 12 2.15 8.89 -15.57
N ILE A 13 2.93 8.62 -14.54
CA ILE A 13 3.08 9.48 -13.36
C ILE A 13 4.56 9.61 -13.06
N SER A 14 5.05 10.83 -12.91
CA SER A 14 6.46 11.12 -12.64
C SER A 14 6.82 10.87 -11.16
N ALA A 15 8.11 10.64 -10.92
CA ALA A 15 8.64 10.52 -9.55
C ALA A 15 8.37 11.80 -8.72
N GLU A 16 8.38 12.98 -9.33
CA GLU A 16 8.07 14.24 -8.66
C GLU A 16 6.63 14.33 -8.19
N GLU A 17 5.67 13.88 -9.02
CA GLU A 17 4.24 13.80 -8.65
C GLU A 17 4.02 12.80 -7.52
N ILE A 18 4.74 11.67 -7.54
CA ILE A 18 4.69 10.63 -6.51
C ILE A 18 5.22 11.17 -5.19
N ASP A 19 6.41 11.80 -5.19
CA ASP A 19 7.03 12.39 -4.00
C ASP A 19 6.12 13.45 -3.36
N PHE A 20 5.54 14.33 -4.18
CA PHE A 20 4.58 15.33 -3.72
C PHE A 20 3.34 14.69 -3.07
N ALA A 21 2.80 13.63 -3.66
CA ALA A 21 1.64 12.93 -3.13
C ALA A 21 1.97 12.26 -1.77
N ILE A 22 3.14 11.62 -1.66
CA ILE A 22 3.60 10.99 -0.41
C ILE A 22 3.85 12.04 0.67
N ALA A 23 4.48 13.16 0.34
CA ALA A 23 4.71 14.28 1.27
C ALA A 23 3.38 14.83 1.82
N ASN A 24 2.35 14.94 0.99
CA ASN A 24 1.02 15.36 1.42
C ASN A 24 0.34 14.35 2.35
N ILE A 25 0.49 13.04 2.09
CA ILE A 25 0.01 11.98 3.00
C ILE A 25 0.74 12.09 4.34
N ALA A 26 2.07 12.19 4.33
CA ALA A 26 2.88 12.31 5.54
C ALA A 26 2.48 13.51 6.39
N LYS A 27 2.24 14.67 5.76
CA LYS A 27 1.79 15.87 6.46
C LYS A 27 0.44 15.70 7.15
N GLN A 28 -0.53 15.05 6.50
CA GLN A 28 -1.82 14.74 7.12
C GLN A 28 -1.64 13.81 8.32
N MET A 29 -0.74 12.83 8.21
CA MET A 29 -0.45 11.89 9.30
C MET A 29 0.30 12.56 10.46
N ASP A 30 1.20 13.52 10.20
CA ASP A 30 1.86 14.31 11.24
C ASP A 30 0.83 15.07 12.09
N ASP A 31 -0.20 15.64 11.45
CA ASP A 31 -1.28 16.35 12.14
C ASP A 31 -2.19 15.37 12.91
N ASP A 32 -2.56 14.24 12.31
CA ASP A 32 -3.47 13.25 12.90
C ASP A 32 -2.84 12.46 14.07
N PHE A 33 -1.52 12.27 14.07
CA PHE A 33 -0.79 11.46 15.05
C PHE A 33 0.17 12.26 15.92
N PHE A 34 -0.08 13.56 16.09
CA PHE A 34 0.82 14.47 16.84
C PHE A 34 1.20 13.95 18.24
N ASP A 35 0.24 13.36 18.97
CA ASP A 35 0.41 12.79 20.30
C ASP A 35 0.36 11.25 20.33
N ASP A 36 0.62 10.59 19.20
CA ASP A 36 0.55 9.13 19.08
C ASP A 36 1.82 8.56 18.46
N ILE A 37 2.10 7.28 18.69
CA ILE A 37 3.18 6.54 18.05
C ILE A 37 2.54 5.43 17.23
N PRO A 38 2.19 5.67 15.95
CA PRO A 38 1.53 4.69 15.12
C PRO A 38 2.46 3.54 14.73
N VAL A 39 1.84 2.40 14.42
CA VAL A 39 2.50 1.25 13.80
C VAL A 39 2.12 1.23 12.32
N PHE A 40 3.06 1.50 11.44
CA PHE A 40 2.87 1.37 10.00
C PHE A 40 3.08 -0.07 9.57
N ILE A 41 2.15 -0.62 8.80
CA ILE A 41 2.20 -1.98 8.28
C ILE A 41 2.17 -1.91 6.75
N GLY A 42 3.33 -2.08 6.11
CA GLY A 42 3.44 -2.16 4.66
C GLY A 42 3.02 -3.51 4.11
N VAL A 43 2.22 -3.50 3.06
CA VAL A 43 1.76 -4.72 2.39
C VAL A 43 2.73 -5.11 1.27
N LEU A 44 3.50 -6.15 1.49
CA LEU A 44 4.49 -6.62 0.54
C LEU A 44 3.86 -7.42 -0.62
N ASN A 45 4.46 -7.34 -1.83
CA ASN A 45 5.76 -6.70 -2.11
C ASN A 45 5.63 -5.23 -2.54
N GLY A 46 4.50 -4.76 -3.05
CA GLY A 46 4.38 -3.49 -3.75
C GLY A 46 4.66 -2.26 -2.89
N SER A 47 4.24 -2.26 -1.64
CA SER A 47 4.30 -1.06 -0.78
C SER A 47 5.68 -0.66 -0.28
N PHE A 48 6.76 -1.44 -0.57
CA PHE A 48 8.08 -1.18 0.01
C PHE A 48 8.65 0.20 -0.34
N MET A 49 8.45 0.68 -1.57
CA MET A 49 8.89 2.01 -1.99
C MET A 49 8.04 3.10 -1.35
N VAL A 50 6.72 2.93 -1.39
CA VAL A 50 5.77 3.88 -0.79
C VAL A 50 6.06 4.06 0.69
N LEU A 51 6.22 2.95 1.44
CA LEU A 51 6.49 3.01 2.88
C LEU A 51 7.87 3.63 3.16
N SER A 52 8.89 3.29 2.37
CA SER A 52 10.22 3.89 2.51
C SER A 52 10.18 5.41 2.36
N ASP A 53 9.52 5.91 1.32
CA ASP A 53 9.46 7.34 1.07
C ASP A 53 8.51 8.06 2.03
N LEU A 54 7.42 7.42 2.45
CA LEU A 54 6.55 7.94 3.50
C LEU A 54 7.33 8.17 4.80
N MET A 55 8.22 7.23 5.19
CA MET A 55 9.06 7.37 6.39
C MET A 55 10.10 8.49 6.31
N LYS A 56 10.50 8.89 5.10
CA LYS A 56 11.39 10.05 4.92
C LYS A 56 10.67 11.39 5.13
N HIS A 57 9.37 11.44 4.83
CA HIS A 57 8.55 12.64 4.97
C HIS A 57 7.83 12.73 6.32
N TYR A 58 7.48 11.60 6.95
CA TYR A 58 6.83 11.57 8.26
C TYR A 58 7.79 11.99 9.37
N ARG A 59 7.37 12.93 10.23
CA ARG A 59 8.23 13.57 11.25
C ARG A 59 8.02 13.00 12.65
N GLY A 60 6.88 12.33 12.88
CA GLY A 60 6.57 11.72 14.17
C GLY A 60 7.39 10.47 14.46
N MET A 61 7.39 10.05 15.71
CA MET A 61 7.92 8.72 16.08
C MET A 61 6.94 7.64 15.61
N CYS A 62 7.46 6.53 15.09
CA CYS A 62 6.64 5.42 14.62
C CYS A 62 7.38 4.09 14.71
N GLU A 63 6.62 3.02 14.55
CA GLU A 63 7.13 1.68 14.33
C GLU A 63 6.75 1.21 12.92
N VAL A 64 7.60 0.41 12.29
CA VAL A 64 7.38 -0.10 10.94
C VAL A 64 7.41 -1.62 10.94
N ASN A 65 6.39 -2.21 10.37
CA ASN A 65 6.26 -3.65 10.16
C ASN A 65 5.80 -3.95 8.73
N PHE A 66 5.88 -5.20 8.34
CA PHE A 66 5.44 -5.67 7.04
C PHE A 66 4.54 -6.89 7.17
N VAL A 67 3.59 -7.00 6.25
CA VAL A 67 2.80 -8.20 6.03
C VAL A 67 2.96 -8.65 4.59
N LYS A 68 2.95 -9.96 4.38
CA LYS A 68 2.87 -10.53 3.05
C LYS A 68 1.64 -11.41 2.95
N MET A 69 0.82 -11.17 1.94
CA MET A 69 -0.33 -11.99 1.65
C MET A 69 0.02 -12.92 0.47
N SER A 70 0.03 -14.22 0.71
CA SER A 70 0.16 -15.21 -0.35
C SER A 70 -1.23 -15.77 -0.68
N SER A 71 -1.63 -15.66 -1.96
CA SER A 71 -2.72 -16.48 -2.49
C SER A 71 -2.13 -17.81 -2.92
N TYR A 72 -2.47 -18.90 -2.22
CA TYR A 72 -2.17 -20.24 -2.74
C TYR A 72 -3.20 -20.57 -3.82
N GLU A 73 -2.77 -20.59 -5.08
CA GLU A 73 -3.45 -21.26 -6.17
C GLU A 73 -2.99 -22.73 -6.17
N GLY A 74 -3.72 -23.59 -5.48
CA GLY A 74 -3.45 -25.03 -5.46
C GLY A 74 -4.65 -25.79 -4.88
N THR A 75 -5.00 -26.88 -5.52
CA THR A 75 -6.10 -27.78 -5.20
C THR A 75 -6.15 -28.17 -3.72
N GLN A 76 -7.17 -27.68 -3.03
CA GLN A 76 -7.60 -27.90 -1.65
C GLN A 76 -7.02 -26.96 -0.59
N THR A 77 -7.97 -26.36 0.12
CA THR A 77 -7.94 -25.42 1.26
C THR A 77 -7.75 -23.95 0.93
N THR A 78 -8.86 -23.25 0.99
CA THR A 78 -9.05 -21.79 0.89
C THR A 78 -8.56 -21.05 2.16
N ASN A 79 -7.38 -21.37 2.68
CA ASN A 79 -6.79 -20.58 3.75
C ASN A 79 -5.73 -19.65 3.14
N ASN A 80 -6.12 -18.39 2.91
CA ASN A 80 -5.16 -17.33 2.64
C ASN A 80 -4.22 -17.24 3.84
N VAL A 81 -2.99 -17.71 3.70
CA VAL A 81 -1.97 -17.56 4.73
C VAL A 81 -1.49 -16.12 4.65
N VAL A 82 -1.77 -15.33 5.67
CA VAL A 82 -1.12 -14.04 5.88
C VAL A 82 0.13 -14.30 6.67
N GLU A 83 1.26 -14.15 6.03
CA GLU A 83 2.54 -14.20 6.71
C GLU A 83 2.84 -12.82 7.28
N LEU A 84 2.76 -12.68 8.60
CA LEU A 84 3.11 -11.48 9.31
C LEU A 84 4.62 -11.46 9.52
N ILE A 85 5.34 -10.73 8.69
CA ILE A 85 6.78 -10.57 8.81
C ILE A 85 7.05 -9.47 9.85
N GLY A 86 7.68 -9.82 10.99
CA GLY A 86 8.10 -8.85 12.00
C GLY A 86 7.03 -8.35 12.99
N LEU A 87 5.80 -8.85 12.95
CA LEU A 87 4.78 -8.58 13.96
C LEU A 87 4.99 -9.44 15.21
N ASN A 88 6.11 -9.22 15.90
CA ASN A 88 6.43 -9.89 17.15
C ASN A 88 5.91 -9.15 18.39
N GLN A 89 5.17 -8.05 18.20
CA GLN A 89 4.68 -7.19 19.27
C GLN A 89 3.16 -7.09 19.27
N SER A 90 2.60 -6.80 20.43
CA SER A 90 1.16 -6.57 20.59
C SER A 90 0.75 -5.29 19.85
N LEU A 91 -0.37 -5.35 19.13
CA LEU A 91 -1.04 -4.19 18.54
C LEU A 91 -2.15 -3.63 19.46
N GLU A 92 -2.33 -4.24 20.65
CA GLU A 92 -3.36 -3.83 21.60
C GLU A 92 -3.20 -2.37 22.04
N GLY A 93 -4.27 -1.60 21.92
CA GLY A 93 -4.29 -0.19 22.28
C GLY A 93 -3.51 0.73 21.32
N ARG A 94 -2.93 0.20 20.23
CA ARG A 94 -2.11 0.97 19.29
C ARG A 94 -2.94 1.53 18.13
N THR A 95 -2.48 2.64 17.58
CA THR A 95 -2.91 3.11 16.25
C THR A 95 -2.12 2.36 15.20
N VAL A 96 -2.82 1.74 14.26
CA VAL A 96 -2.24 0.97 13.17
C VAL A 96 -2.59 1.61 11.83
N VAL A 97 -1.61 1.77 10.97
CA VAL A 97 -1.77 2.30 9.61
C VAL A 97 -1.35 1.25 8.60
N ILE A 98 -2.30 0.69 7.84
CA ILE A 98 -2.00 -0.17 6.69
C ILE A 98 -1.53 0.74 5.55
N VAL A 99 -0.40 0.39 4.93
CA VAL A 99 0.15 1.12 3.78
C VAL A 99 0.20 0.20 2.56
N GLU A 100 -0.56 0.59 1.53
CA GLU A 100 -0.63 -0.09 0.24
C GLU A 100 0.01 0.77 -0.86
N ASP A 101 0.56 0.13 -1.87
CA ASP A 101 0.96 0.78 -3.11
C ASP A 101 -0.26 1.19 -3.93
N ILE A 102 -1.20 0.27 -4.10
CA ILE A 102 -2.43 0.51 -4.85
C ILE A 102 -3.63 -0.18 -4.20
N VAL A 103 -4.74 0.53 -4.09
CA VAL A 103 -6.05 -0.03 -3.80
C VAL A 103 -6.88 -0.05 -5.08
N ASP A 104 -7.09 -1.26 -5.60
CA ASP A 104 -7.92 -1.55 -6.77
C ASP A 104 -9.33 -1.94 -6.30
N THR A 105 -9.67 -3.22 -6.23
CA THR A 105 -10.98 -3.70 -5.74
C THR A 105 -11.15 -3.61 -4.23
N GLY A 106 -10.07 -3.45 -3.47
CA GLY A 106 -10.05 -3.39 -2.01
C GLY A 106 -10.08 -4.74 -1.29
N ASN A 107 -9.94 -5.85 -2.01
CA ASN A 107 -9.98 -7.19 -1.40
C ASN A 107 -8.86 -7.41 -0.38
N THR A 108 -7.66 -6.91 -0.63
CA THR A 108 -6.52 -6.99 0.29
C THR A 108 -6.81 -6.25 1.58
N VAL A 109 -7.29 -5.02 1.47
CA VAL A 109 -7.65 -4.17 2.62
C VAL A 109 -8.75 -4.83 3.47
N GLU A 110 -9.78 -5.39 2.85
CA GLU A 110 -10.87 -6.09 3.54
C GLU A 110 -10.35 -7.29 4.34
N LYS A 111 -9.49 -8.11 3.73
CA LYS A 111 -8.88 -9.26 4.40
C LYS A 111 -7.99 -8.85 5.58
N LEU A 112 -7.13 -7.85 5.39
CA LEU A 112 -6.26 -7.34 6.45
C LEU A 112 -7.08 -6.76 7.60
N LYS A 113 -8.12 -5.99 7.32
CA LYS A 113 -9.03 -5.47 8.33
C LYS A 113 -9.69 -6.60 9.13
N ALA A 114 -10.11 -7.68 8.46
CA ALA A 114 -10.70 -8.83 9.14
C ALA A 114 -9.70 -9.54 10.08
N ILE A 115 -8.45 -9.71 9.66
CA ILE A 115 -7.37 -10.31 10.47
C ILE A 115 -7.05 -9.42 11.68
N LEU A 116 -6.89 -8.13 11.46
CA LEU A 116 -6.52 -7.18 12.50
C LEU A 116 -7.64 -6.93 13.51
N LYS A 117 -8.89 -7.25 13.19
CA LYS A 117 -10.05 -7.09 14.09
C LYS A 117 -9.88 -7.83 15.43
N GLY A 118 -9.10 -8.91 15.46
CA GLY A 118 -8.83 -9.69 16.69
C GLY A 118 -7.78 -9.09 17.63
N HIS A 119 -7.10 -8.00 17.26
CA HIS A 119 -5.93 -7.47 17.98
C HIS A 119 -6.21 -6.30 18.93
N ALA A 120 -7.47 -5.99 19.26
CA ALA A 120 -7.85 -4.88 20.17
C ALA A 120 -7.15 -3.54 19.84
N ILE A 121 -7.04 -3.22 18.55
CA ILE A 121 -6.40 -2.00 18.03
C ILE A 121 -7.22 -0.77 18.43
N LYS A 122 -6.55 0.32 18.85
CA LYS A 122 -7.19 1.59 19.20
C LYS A 122 -7.80 2.27 17.97
N HIS A 123 -7.00 2.45 16.92
CA HIS A 123 -7.42 3.02 15.63
C HIS A 123 -6.79 2.24 14.49
N LEU A 124 -7.58 1.89 13.49
CA LEU A 124 -7.11 1.31 12.23
C LEU A 124 -7.33 2.33 11.13
N LYS A 125 -6.24 2.74 10.48
CA LYS A 125 -6.20 3.66 9.34
C LYS A 125 -5.65 2.95 8.11
N ILE A 126 -6.03 3.42 6.94
CA ILE A 126 -5.59 2.86 5.66
C ILE A 126 -5.05 3.99 4.78
N ALA A 127 -3.82 3.81 4.31
CA ALA A 127 -3.15 4.68 3.38
C ALA A 127 -2.85 3.94 2.08
N THR A 128 -2.96 4.62 0.96
CA THR A 128 -2.54 4.10 -0.34
C THR A 128 -1.95 5.21 -1.20
N LEU A 129 -0.91 4.88 -1.98
CA LEU A 129 -0.40 5.82 -2.97
C LEU A 129 -1.40 5.97 -4.13
N PHE A 130 -1.87 4.85 -4.68
CA PHE A 130 -2.83 4.86 -5.78
C PHE A 130 -4.18 4.27 -5.38
N LEU A 131 -5.25 4.96 -5.77
CA LEU A 131 -6.62 4.47 -5.64
C LEU A 131 -7.29 4.47 -7.01
N LYS A 132 -7.94 3.35 -7.38
CA LYS A 132 -8.81 3.24 -8.55
C LYS A 132 -10.28 3.38 -8.13
N PRO A 133 -10.85 4.58 -8.10
CA PRO A 133 -12.20 4.80 -7.58
C PRO A 133 -13.29 4.07 -8.37
N ASP A 134 -13.08 3.88 -9.69
CA ASP A 134 -14.07 3.27 -10.59
C ASP A 134 -14.28 1.77 -10.34
N VAL A 135 -13.31 1.10 -9.71
CA VAL A 135 -13.35 -0.34 -9.42
C VAL A 135 -13.37 -0.66 -7.94
N TYR A 136 -13.12 0.35 -7.09
CA TYR A 136 -13.19 0.19 -5.64
C TYR A 136 -14.65 0.03 -5.20
N ALA A 137 -15.02 -1.19 -4.76
CA ALA A 137 -16.40 -1.56 -4.46
C ALA A 137 -16.64 -1.90 -2.98
N LYS A 138 -15.74 -1.50 -2.07
CA LYS A 138 -15.85 -1.82 -0.64
C LYS A 138 -16.37 -0.62 0.17
N ASP A 139 -17.19 -0.91 1.17
CA ASP A 139 -17.61 0.08 2.18
C ASP A 139 -16.54 0.16 3.30
N ILE A 140 -15.30 0.44 2.89
CA ILE A 140 -14.18 0.65 3.80
C ILE A 140 -13.54 1.98 3.43
N LYS A 141 -13.50 2.90 4.39
CA LYS A 141 -12.85 4.19 4.19
C LYS A 141 -11.34 4.00 3.98
N ILE A 142 -10.81 4.56 2.90
CA ILE A 142 -9.37 4.78 2.74
C ILE A 142 -9.07 6.16 3.32
N ASP A 143 -8.30 6.21 4.40
CA ASP A 143 -8.12 7.44 5.17
C ASP A 143 -7.19 8.42 4.46
N TYR A 144 -6.10 7.91 3.87
CA TYR A 144 -5.10 8.71 3.16
C TYR A 144 -4.91 8.18 1.75
N VAL A 145 -5.16 9.03 0.76
CA VAL A 145 -5.05 8.69 -0.66
C VAL A 145 -4.09 9.68 -1.33
N GLY A 146 -3.04 9.18 -1.95
CA GLY A 146 -2.10 9.99 -2.71
C GLY A 146 -2.69 10.46 -4.03
N ILE A 147 -2.85 9.55 -4.97
CA ILE A 147 -3.28 9.85 -6.34
C ILE A 147 -4.46 8.94 -6.71
N ARG A 148 -5.53 9.54 -7.25
CA ARG A 148 -6.62 8.78 -7.86
C ARG A 148 -6.33 8.58 -9.34
N ILE A 149 -6.40 7.32 -9.78
CA ILE A 149 -6.09 6.95 -11.16
C ILE A 149 -7.28 6.20 -11.80
N PRO A 150 -7.44 6.27 -13.13
CA PRO A 150 -8.40 5.44 -13.86
C PRO A 150 -8.01 3.94 -13.75
N ASN A 151 -8.92 3.07 -14.19
CA ASN A 151 -8.64 1.64 -14.21
C ASN A 151 -7.66 1.26 -15.33
N LYS A 152 -6.39 1.63 -15.17
CA LYS A 152 -5.27 1.28 -16.05
C LYS A 152 -4.37 0.24 -15.37
N PHE A 153 -3.72 -0.60 -16.18
CA PHE A 153 -2.65 -1.47 -15.69
C PHE A 153 -1.36 -0.66 -15.63
N ILE A 154 -0.75 -0.58 -14.44
CA ILE A 154 0.42 0.24 -14.19
C ILE A 154 1.55 -0.57 -13.57
N VAL A 155 2.79 -0.13 -13.81
CA VAL A 155 4.04 -0.69 -13.25
C VAL A 155 4.95 0.45 -12.82
N GLY A 156 5.90 0.15 -11.96
CA GLY A 156 6.84 1.14 -11.40
C GLY A 156 6.51 1.49 -9.96
N PHE A 157 7.45 2.08 -9.29
CA PHE A 157 7.37 2.52 -7.89
C PHE A 157 6.80 1.44 -6.95
N GLY A 158 7.39 0.24 -7.00
CA GLY A 158 6.96 -0.92 -6.22
C GLY A 158 6.05 -1.89 -6.98
N LEU A 159 5.28 -1.41 -7.96
CA LEU A 159 4.39 -2.22 -8.80
C LEU A 159 5.15 -2.97 -9.89
N ASP A 160 4.71 -4.19 -10.23
CA ASP A 160 5.39 -5.05 -11.19
C ASP A 160 4.48 -5.62 -12.28
N TYR A 161 5.14 -6.09 -13.34
CA TYR A 161 4.58 -7.04 -14.30
C TYR A 161 5.47 -8.29 -14.34
N ASN A 162 4.95 -9.41 -13.86
CA ASN A 162 5.66 -10.70 -13.78
C ASN A 162 7.06 -10.58 -13.13
N GLY A 163 7.16 -9.84 -12.01
CA GLY A 163 8.38 -9.67 -11.23
C GLY A 163 9.28 -8.50 -11.65
N LEU A 164 9.06 -7.88 -12.83
CA LEU A 164 9.85 -6.76 -13.32
C LEU A 164 9.13 -5.42 -13.18
N GLY A 165 9.90 -4.34 -13.03
CA GLY A 165 9.39 -2.96 -13.01
C GLY A 165 9.36 -2.30 -11.62
N ARG A 166 9.43 -3.05 -10.51
CA ARG A 166 9.32 -2.48 -9.15
C ARG A 166 10.34 -1.40 -8.82
N ASN A 167 11.53 -1.46 -9.42
CA ASN A 167 12.64 -0.53 -9.19
C ASN A 167 12.58 0.76 -10.01
N LEU A 168 11.60 0.90 -10.90
CA LEU A 168 11.42 2.13 -11.66
C LEU A 168 10.94 3.24 -10.70
N ILE A 169 11.50 4.44 -10.86
CA ILE A 169 11.16 5.58 -9.99
C ILE A 169 9.87 6.26 -10.44
N ASP A 170 9.57 6.22 -11.75
CA ASP A 170 8.32 6.68 -12.33
C ASP A 170 7.33 5.53 -12.44
N VAL A 171 6.05 5.88 -12.63
CA VAL A 171 5.00 4.92 -12.96
C VAL A 171 4.65 5.00 -14.43
N TYR A 172 4.50 3.83 -15.03
CA TYR A 172 4.17 3.64 -16.44
C TYR A 172 2.84 2.89 -16.54
N GLN A 173 2.04 3.25 -17.54
CA GLN A 173 0.81 2.52 -17.89
C GLN A 173 1.04 1.62 -19.11
N LEU A 174 0.25 0.55 -19.22
CA LEU A 174 0.26 -0.31 -20.41
C LEU A 174 -0.11 0.52 -21.63
N ALA A 175 0.74 0.49 -22.65
CA ALA A 175 0.46 1.12 -23.94
C ALA A 175 -0.68 0.37 -24.66
N GLU A 176 -1.56 1.12 -25.36
CA GLU A 176 -2.67 0.58 -26.14
C GLU A 176 -2.20 -0.10 -27.41
#